data_193909049827f91d416f0f22ab4b83f1
#
_entry.id   193909049827f91d416f0f22ab4b83f1
#
_cell.length_a   1.000
_cell.length_b   1.000
_cell.length_c   1.000
_cell.angle_alpha   90.00
_cell.angle_beta   90.00
_cell.angle_gamma   90.00
#
_symmetry.space_group_name_H-M   'P 1'
#
loop_
_entity.id
_entity.type
_entity.pdbx_description
1 polymer ?
#
loop_
_entity_poly.entity_id
_entity_poly.type
_entity_poly.pdbx_seq_one_letter_code
_entity_poly.pdbx_strand_id
1 'polypeptide(L)'
;MLKKFGCLTGTDEQWGRRDFVKVGSLGFLGMNLAQSLQLQAAATPRLSSNAKAKACILVWLEGGPAQMDTFDPKTNSSFRPISTNVDGIQVSELLPKLAKRMDKLALIRSMSSFGDDHPQAVHYAATGHLHNPAMQFPSVGSIVGKEMGPAKGMPPYVIVPRWEHSRQYQESFRSAFLGPDYAPMLIPDPSKEGFEVTDLSLPKSVAPAAVENRRAFLDVVDRMYRTRVESAEHVKMDAFTQKAWEMLLTPGVRNAFDLSKETEKTKDAYGRDSVGQSLLLARRLV
;
A
#
# COMPACT_ATOMS: atom_id res chain seq x y z
N MET A 1 14.82 19.04 24.70
CA MET A 1 14.77 17.99 25.72
C MET A 1 13.80 16.83 25.38
N LEU A 2 13.21 16.80 24.18
CA LEU A 2 12.19 15.84 23.71
C LEU A 2 12.70 14.83 22.66
N LYS A 3 14.02 14.76 22.43
CA LYS A 3 14.60 13.89 21.37
C LYS A 3 14.84 12.41 21.78
N LYS A 4 14.45 11.99 22.99
CA LYS A 4 14.74 10.64 23.49
C LYS A 4 13.54 9.67 23.57
N PHE A 5 12.38 10.06 23.08
CA PHE A 5 11.20 9.17 23.03
C PHE A 5 10.90 8.64 21.63
N GLY A 6 11.89 8.60 20.77
CA GLY A 6 11.79 7.99 19.45
C GLY A 6 12.15 6.52 19.49
N CYS A 7 11.18 5.70 19.14
CA CYS A 7 11.31 4.32 18.70
C CYS A 7 11.93 3.33 19.70
N LEU A 8 11.10 2.47 20.25
CA LEU A 8 11.49 1.22 20.91
C LEU A 8 12.04 0.23 19.85
N THR A 9 13.21 0.52 19.29
CA THR A 9 14.03 -0.47 18.60
C THR A 9 15.01 -1.02 19.63
N GLY A 10 14.92 -2.34 19.85
CA GLY A 10 15.67 -3.09 20.86
C GLY A 10 17.16 -2.83 20.85
N THR A 11 17.57 -1.99 21.76
CA THR A 11 18.87 -2.01 22.40
C THR A 11 18.59 -1.91 23.89
N ASP A 12 19.23 -2.76 24.70
CA ASP A 12 19.13 -2.83 26.16
C ASP A 12 19.51 -1.50 26.83
N GLU A 13 18.73 -0.44 26.64
CA GLU A 13 18.78 0.74 27.49
C GLU A 13 17.92 0.45 28.73
N GLN A 14 18.56 -0.03 29.79
CA GLN A 14 17.97 -0.15 31.10
C GLN A 14 17.35 1.19 31.51
N TRP A 15 16.06 1.16 31.78
CA TRP A 15 15.32 2.29 32.34
C TRP A 15 15.97 2.72 33.66
N GLY A 16 16.57 3.90 33.66
CA GLY A 16 17.18 4.44 34.84
C GLY A 16 16.14 4.95 35.85
N ARG A 17 16.46 4.93 37.14
CA ARG A 17 15.59 5.48 38.20
C ARG A 17 15.11 6.91 37.91
N ARG A 18 15.90 7.70 37.19
CA ARG A 18 15.55 9.06 36.74
C ARG A 18 14.44 9.07 35.68
N ASP A 19 14.39 8.07 34.80
CA ASP A 19 13.36 8.01 33.75
C ASP A 19 12.04 7.54 34.33
N PHE A 20 12.08 6.68 35.35
CA PHE A 20 10.90 6.29 36.12
C PHE A 20 10.32 7.49 36.89
N VAL A 21 11.13 8.33 37.51
CA VAL A 21 10.67 9.54 38.21
C VAL A 21 10.08 10.56 37.22
N LYS A 22 10.62 10.69 36.02
CA LYS A 22 10.07 11.58 34.97
C LYS A 22 8.70 11.11 34.49
N VAL A 23 8.51 9.81 34.32
CA VAL A 23 7.20 9.25 33.94
C VAL A 23 6.19 9.37 35.10
N GLY A 24 6.63 9.16 36.34
CA GLY A 24 5.79 9.33 37.53
C GLY A 24 5.37 10.78 37.75
N SER A 25 6.23 11.78 37.45
CA SER A 25 5.90 13.20 37.62
C SER A 25 4.84 13.69 36.59
N LEU A 26 4.69 13.06 35.44
CA LEU A 26 3.62 13.35 34.49
C LEU A 26 2.25 12.96 35.04
N GLY A 27 2.18 11.88 35.84
CA GLY A 27 0.95 11.49 36.55
C GLY A 27 0.52 12.51 37.62
N PHE A 28 1.47 13.19 38.24
CA PHE A 28 1.19 14.24 39.25
C PHE A 28 0.61 15.52 38.64
N LEU A 29 0.85 15.74 37.33
CA LEU A 29 0.30 16.85 36.55
C LEU A 29 -1.08 16.51 35.93
N GLY A 30 -1.68 15.39 36.31
CA GLY A 30 -3.01 14.98 35.81
C GLY A 30 -3.03 14.44 34.39
N MET A 31 -1.87 14.25 33.75
CA MET A 31 -1.77 13.66 32.41
C MET A 31 -1.53 12.16 32.51
N ASN A 32 -2.47 11.37 32.02
CA ASN A 32 -2.27 9.93 31.89
C ASN A 32 -1.49 9.59 30.61
N LEU A 33 -0.96 8.36 30.54
CA LEU A 33 -0.20 7.90 29.40
C LEU A 33 -0.99 7.99 28.07
N ALA A 34 -2.30 7.72 28.12
CA ALA A 34 -3.18 7.82 26.97
C ALA A 34 -3.28 9.26 26.43
N GLN A 35 -3.39 10.24 27.32
CA GLN A 35 -3.39 11.67 26.94
C GLN A 35 -2.03 12.11 26.38
N SER A 36 -0.93 11.63 26.97
CA SER A 36 0.42 11.87 26.43
C SER A 36 0.59 11.30 25.03
N LEU A 37 0.13 10.07 24.79
CA LEU A 37 0.15 9.44 23.48
C LEU A 37 -0.78 10.15 22.48
N GLN A 38 -1.95 10.62 22.91
CA GLN A 38 -2.85 11.42 22.08
C GLN A 38 -2.24 12.77 21.71
N LEU A 39 -1.57 13.44 22.64
CA LEU A 39 -0.85 14.68 22.36
C LEU A 39 0.34 14.47 21.43
N GLN A 40 1.06 13.36 21.56
CA GLN A 40 2.11 12.98 20.61
C GLN A 40 1.55 12.66 19.23
N ALA A 41 0.44 11.94 19.15
CA ALA A 41 -0.24 11.66 17.88
C ALA A 41 -0.81 12.94 17.22
N ALA A 42 -1.28 13.89 18.02
CA ALA A 42 -1.74 15.20 17.53
C ALA A 42 -0.59 16.12 17.14
N ALA A 43 0.59 15.96 17.77
CA ALA A 43 1.81 16.72 17.48
C ALA A 43 2.64 16.12 16.34
N THR A 44 2.30 14.91 15.86
CA THR A 44 2.90 14.39 14.61
C THR A 44 2.50 15.35 13.48
N PRO A 45 3.47 15.93 12.75
CA PRO A 45 3.12 16.80 11.65
C PRO A 45 2.26 15.97 10.70
N ARG A 46 1.02 16.37 10.48
CA ARG A 46 0.29 15.95 9.28
C ARG A 46 1.25 16.19 8.13
N LEU A 47 1.43 15.21 7.26
CA LEU A 47 2.25 15.31 6.06
C LEU A 47 2.21 16.74 5.58
N SER A 48 3.37 17.40 5.56
CA SER A 48 3.48 18.83 5.21
C SER A 48 2.61 19.10 4.01
N SER A 49 1.83 20.19 4.03
CA SER A 49 1.04 20.64 2.87
C SER A 49 1.90 20.82 1.60
N ASN A 50 3.22 20.83 1.76
CA ASN A 50 4.24 20.87 0.70
C ASN A 50 4.73 19.48 0.27
N ALA A 51 4.14 18.38 0.72
CA ALA A 51 4.49 17.04 0.24
C ALA A 51 4.27 16.96 -1.27
N LYS A 52 5.33 16.68 -2.02
CA LYS A 52 5.29 16.59 -3.49
C LYS A 52 4.69 15.27 -3.97
N ALA A 53 4.92 14.19 -3.24
CA ALA A 53 4.40 12.88 -3.59
C ALA A 53 2.92 12.78 -3.23
N LYS A 54 2.09 12.40 -4.22
CA LYS A 54 0.64 12.23 -4.07
C LYS A 54 0.21 10.77 -4.14
N ALA A 55 1.08 9.90 -4.62
CA ALA A 55 0.84 8.47 -4.78
C ALA A 55 2.15 7.70 -4.64
N CYS A 56 2.05 6.40 -4.35
CA CYS A 56 3.18 5.50 -4.23
C CYS A 56 2.89 4.22 -5.02
N ILE A 57 3.85 3.78 -5.82
CA ILE A 57 3.82 2.48 -6.49
C ILE A 57 4.92 1.63 -5.87
N LEU A 58 4.54 0.54 -5.20
CA LEU A 58 5.47 -0.47 -4.71
C LEU A 58 5.61 -1.57 -5.78
N VAL A 59 6.80 -1.72 -6.33
CA VAL A 59 7.14 -2.83 -7.23
C VAL A 59 7.75 -3.95 -6.39
N TRP A 60 6.95 -4.97 -6.10
CA TRP A 60 7.36 -6.13 -5.34
C TRP A 60 7.88 -7.20 -6.29
N LEU A 61 9.17 -7.52 -6.18
CA LEU A 61 9.81 -8.56 -6.99
C LEU A 61 9.77 -9.88 -6.21
N GLU A 62 8.74 -10.67 -6.46
CA GLU A 62 8.62 -12.01 -5.88
C GLU A 62 9.73 -12.94 -6.42
N GLY A 63 10.13 -13.92 -5.61
CA GLY A 63 11.20 -14.84 -5.97
C GLY A 63 12.62 -14.35 -5.61
N GLY A 64 12.76 -13.10 -5.15
CA GLY A 64 14.02 -12.58 -4.61
C GLY A 64 15.16 -12.56 -5.63
N PRO A 65 15.11 -11.70 -6.66
CA PRO A 65 16.24 -11.54 -7.59
C PRO A 65 17.52 -11.29 -6.80
N ALA A 66 18.59 -12.00 -7.18
CA ALA A 66 19.84 -11.92 -6.45
C ALA A 66 20.38 -10.47 -6.46
N GLN A 67 20.75 -9.97 -5.30
CA GLN A 67 21.29 -8.63 -5.13
C GLN A 67 22.49 -8.38 -6.04
N MET A 68 23.42 -9.36 -6.10
CA MET A 68 24.64 -9.28 -6.90
C MET A 68 24.38 -9.29 -8.40
N ASP A 69 23.27 -9.84 -8.84
CA ASP A 69 22.90 -9.95 -10.24
C ASP A 69 22.00 -8.78 -10.69
N THR A 70 21.71 -7.84 -9.81
CA THR A 70 20.85 -6.69 -10.06
C THR A 70 21.52 -5.35 -9.70
N PHE A 71 21.26 -4.85 -8.50
CA PHE A 71 21.62 -3.49 -8.09
C PHE A 71 22.98 -3.37 -7.39
N ASP A 72 23.60 -4.47 -7.00
CA ASP A 72 24.85 -4.49 -6.27
C ASP A 72 25.81 -5.54 -6.81
N PRO A 73 26.32 -5.37 -8.06
CA PRO A 73 27.18 -6.34 -8.70
C PRO A 73 28.47 -6.58 -7.89
N LYS A 74 28.81 -7.84 -7.72
CA LYS A 74 30.01 -8.33 -7.02
C LYS A 74 30.92 -9.06 -7.99
N THR A 75 32.16 -9.29 -7.59
CA THR A 75 33.18 -9.96 -8.41
C THR A 75 32.82 -11.41 -8.76
N ASN A 76 31.96 -12.04 -7.97
CA ASN A 76 31.48 -13.41 -8.17
C ASN A 76 30.07 -13.49 -8.81
N SER A 77 29.55 -12.37 -9.31
CA SER A 77 28.32 -12.37 -10.12
C SER A 77 28.53 -13.06 -11.45
N SER A 78 27.50 -13.74 -11.93
CA SER A 78 27.46 -14.32 -13.28
C SER A 78 27.29 -13.26 -14.37
N PHE A 79 26.91 -12.02 -14.01
CA PHE A 79 26.64 -10.90 -14.91
C PHE A 79 27.63 -9.78 -14.68
N ARG A 80 27.96 -9.08 -15.75
CA ARG A 80 28.95 -7.99 -15.71
C ARG A 80 28.34 -6.72 -15.15
N PRO A 81 29.11 -5.95 -14.36
CA PRO A 81 28.71 -4.60 -13.98
C PRO A 81 28.77 -3.66 -15.19
N ILE A 82 27.79 -2.80 -15.32
CA ILE A 82 27.77 -1.69 -16.28
C ILE A 82 27.72 -0.36 -15.56
N SER A 83 28.37 0.65 -16.14
CA SER A 83 28.30 2.02 -15.64
C SER A 83 26.91 2.60 -15.79
N THR A 84 26.55 3.49 -14.88
CA THR A 84 25.30 4.23 -14.94
C THR A 84 25.55 5.67 -15.39
N ASN A 85 24.47 6.47 -15.50
CA ASN A 85 24.58 7.92 -15.74
C ASN A 85 24.98 8.72 -14.48
N VAL A 86 25.33 8.04 -13.38
CA VAL A 86 25.87 8.64 -12.15
C VAL A 86 27.23 8.02 -11.87
N ASP A 87 28.25 8.87 -11.76
CA ASP A 87 29.62 8.43 -11.53
C ASP A 87 29.77 7.61 -10.25
N GLY A 88 30.54 6.53 -10.32
CA GLY A 88 30.80 5.64 -9.18
C GLY A 88 29.67 4.65 -8.86
N ILE A 89 28.52 4.71 -9.55
CA ILE A 89 27.45 3.74 -9.40
C ILE A 89 27.42 2.79 -10.58
N GLN A 90 27.49 1.50 -10.28
CA GLN A 90 27.35 0.41 -11.25
C GLN A 90 26.16 -0.47 -10.88
N VAL A 91 25.52 -1.04 -11.89
CA VAL A 91 24.46 -2.06 -11.78
C VAL A 91 24.75 -3.21 -12.76
N SER A 92 24.02 -4.30 -12.63
CA SER A 92 24.14 -5.43 -13.55
C SER A 92 23.76 -5.05 -14.99
N GLU A 93 24.42 -5.70 -15.96
CA GLU A 93 24.09 -5.60 -17.40
C GLU A 93 22.65 -6.00 -17.72
N LEU A 94 21.96 -6.68 -16.81
CA LEU A 94 20.53 -7.01 -16.93
C LEU A 94 19.62 -5.78 -16.79
N LEU A 95 20.15 -4.64 -16.29
CA LEU A 95 19.37 -3.44 -16.00
C LEU A 95 19.78 -2.21 -16.85
N PRO A 96 19.96 -2.34 -18.20
CA PRO A 96 20.55 -1.28 -19.02
C PRO A 96 19.65 -0.03 -19.13
N LYS A 97 18.33 -0.21 -19.00
CA LYS A 97 17.38 0.91 -19.01
C LYS A 97 17.39 1.69 -17.69
N LEU A 98 17.58 1.00 -16.56
CA LEU A 98 17.71 1.63 -15.24
C LEU A 98 19.06 2.33 -15.09
N ALA A 99 20.16 1.75 -15.62
CA ALA A 99 21.47 2.37 -15.63
C ALA A 99 21.46 3.80 -16.19
N LYS A 100 20.67 4.04 -17.24
CA LYS A 100 20.50 5.36 -17.87
C LYS A 100 19.64 6.34 -17.06
N ARG A 101 19.08 5.93 -15.93
CA ARG A 101 18.16 6.72 -15.11
C ARG A 101 18.51 6.69 -13.63
N MET A 102 19.74 6.32 -13.29
CA MET A 102 20.19 6.19 -11.92
C MET A 102 20.17 7.54 -11.18
N ASP A 103 20.29 8.65 -11.90
CA ASP A 103 20.13 10.02 -11.38
C ASP A 103 18.75 10.29 -10.74
N LYS A 104 17.78 9.42 -10.99
CA LYS A 104 16.40 9.53 -10.45
C LYS A 104 16.09 8.49 -9.37
N LEU A 105 17.07 7.68 -8.98
CA LEU A 105 16.91 6.55 -8.07
C LEU A 105 17.75 6.75 -6.81
N ALA A 106 17.19 6.39 -5.67
CA ALA A 106 17.93 6.20 -4.43
C ALA A 106 18.15 4.70 -4.22
N LEU A 107 19.40 4.27 -4.17
CA LEU A 107 19.78 2.86 -4.04
C LEU A 107 20.26 2.57 -2.62
N ILE A 108 19.54 1.71 -1.91
CA ILE A 108 19.88 1.28 -0.55
C ILE A 108 20.39 -0.17 -0.63
N ARG A 109 21.72 -0.35 -0.56
CA ARG A 109 22.38 -1.66 -0.64
C ARG A 109 22.57 -2.35 0.71
N SER A 110 22.36 -1.62 1.80
CA SER A 110 22.56 -2.10 3.18
C SER A 110 21.31 -2.65 3.83
N MET A 111 20.26 -2.91 3.06
CA MET A 111 19.04 -3.52 3.60
C MET A 111 19.35 -4.93 4.12
N SER A 112 18.89 -5.21 5.34
CA SER A 112 18.94 -6.52 5.96
C SER A 112 17.54 -6.93 6.43
N SER A 113 17.28 -8.22 6.48
CA SER A 113 16.01 -8.77 6.95
C SER A 113 16.28 -9.74 8.10
N PHE A 114 15.30 -9.91 8.95
CA PHE A 114 15.28 -10.96 9.95
C PHE A 114 14.60 -12.21 9.35
N GLY A 115 15.21 -13.37 9.61
CA GLY A 115 14.71 -14.65 9.17
C GLY A 115 15.24 -15.08 7.80
N ASP A 116 15.45 -16.36 7.68
CA ASP A 116 15.90 -17.13 6.52
C ASP A 116 14.72 -17.83 5.81
N ASP A 117 13.51 -17.66 6.36
CA ASP A 117 12.26 -18.23 5.86
C ASP A 117 11.49 -17.17 5.04
N HIS A 118 11.10 -17.54 3.81
CA HIS A 118 10.41 -16.64 2.88
C HIS A 118 9.18 -15.94 3.47
N PRO A 119 8.23 -16.63 4.12
CA PRO A 119 7.06 -15.98 4.70
C PRO A 119 7.38 -14.93 5.76
N GLN A 120 8.34 -15.21 6.64
CA GLN A 120 8.75 -14.27 7.68
C GLN A 120 9.47 -13.06 7.09
N ALA A 121 10.36 -13.27 6.12
CA ALA A 121 11.07 -12.20 5.42
C ALA A 121 10.09 -11.30 4.64
N VAL A 122 9.11 -11.88 3.95
CA VAL A 122 8.05 -11.13 3.25
C VAL A 122 7.21 -10.33 4.25
N HIS A 123 6.79 -10.94 5.35
CA HIS A 123 6.02 -10.27 6.39
C HIS A 123 6.80 -9.09 6.98
N TYR A 124 8.06 -9.31 7.32
CA TYR A 124 8.91 -8.25 7.86
C TYR A 124 9.12 -7.10 6.86
N ALA A 125 9.40 -7.42 5.60
CA ALA A 125 9.59 -6.40 4.57
C ALA A 125 8.31 -5.62 4.24
N ALA A 126 7.13 -6.27 4.32
CA ALA A 126 5.85 -5.65 4.04
C ALA A 126 5.30 -4.82 5.20
N THR A 127 5.64 -5.17 6.46
CA THR A 127 5.04 -4.56 7.67
C THR A 127 6.03 -3.83 8.55
N GLY A 128 7.34 -4.10 8.42
CA GLY A 128 8.39 -3.62 9.33
C GLY A 128 8.44 -4.35 10.67
N HIS A 129 7.64 -5.42 10.85
CA HIS A 129 7.51 -6.16 12.10
C HIS A 129 7.71 -7.65 11.90
N LEU A 130 8.25 -8.32 12.92
CA LEU A 130 8.26 -9.78 12.97
C LEU A 130 6.82 -10.29 13.16
N HIS A 131 6.57 -11.49 12.62
CA HIS A 131 5.28 -12.14 12.81
C HIS A 131 4.98 -12.35 14.30
N ASN A 132 3.82 -11.86 14.73
CA ASN A 132 3.34 -12.00 16.10
C ASN A 132 1.93 -12.61 16.08
N PRO A 133 1.74 -13.81 16.64
CA PRO A 133 0.43 -14.45 16.68
C PRO A 133 -0.65 -13.66 17.42
N ALA A 134 -0.23 -12.84 18.40
CA ALA A 134 -1.15 -12.03 19.21
C ALA A 134 -1.55 -10.72 18.53
N MET A 135 -0.79 -10.23 17.55
CA MET A 135 -1.06 -8.96 16.87
C MET A 135 -0.61 -9.01 15.42
N GLN A 136 -1.54 -8.79 14.52
CA GLN A 136 -1.24 -8.63 13.10
C GLN A 136 -0.98 -7.15 12.80
N PHE A 137 0.09 -6.89 12.05
CA PHE A 137 0.49 -5.54 11.66
C PHE A 137 0.04 -5.22 10.24
N PRO A 138 -0.38 -3.96 9.98
CA PRO A 138 -0.76 -3.54 8.63
C PRO A 138 0.46 -3.44 7.72
N SER A 139 0.25 -3.72 6.46
CA SER A 139 1.26 -3.51 5.43
C SER A 139 1.54 -2.04 5.18
N VAL A 140 2.71 -1.74 4.63
CA VAL A 140 3.08 -0.38 4.20
C VAL A 140 2.04 0.23 3.27
N GLY A 141 1.44 -0.55 2.36
CA GLY A 141 0.40 -0.07 1.46
C GLY A 141 -0.85 0.40 2.20
N SER A 142 -1.31 -0.34 3.21
CA SER A 142 -2.46 0.05 4.05
C SER A 142 -2.14 1.29 4.90
N ILE A 143 -0.91 1.41 5.41
CA ILE A 143 -0.48 2.60 6.16
C ILE A 143 -0.47 3.84 5.24
N VAL A 144 0.14 3.72 4.07
CA VAL A 144 0.17 4.82 3.08
C VAL A 144 -1.24 5.20 2.66
N GLY A 145 -2.12 4.22 2.38
CA GLY A 145 -3.51 4.46 2.03
C GLY A 145 -4.29 5.18 3.13
N LYS A 146 -3.98 4.91 4.41
CA LYS A 146 -4.57 5.63 5.54
C LYS A 146 -4.06 7.07 5.66
N GLU A 147 -2.74 7.26 5.60
CA GLU A 147 -2.10 8.56 5.87
C GLU A 147 -2.29 9.55 4.71
N MET A 148 -2.24 9.07 3.47
CA MET A 148 -2.41 9.93 2.29
C MET A 148 -3.88 10.08 1.88
N GLY A 149 -4.70 9.09 2.19
CA GLY A 149 -6.07 8.97 1.72
C GLY A 149 -6.17 8.59 0.23
N PRO A 150 -7.31 8.07 -0.22
CA PRO A 150 -7.53 7.76 -1.62
C PRO A 150 -7.84 9.03 -2.43
N ALA A 151 -7.49 9.04 -3.71
CA ALA A 151 -8.08 9.95 -4.66
C ALA A 151 -9.61 9.71 -4.73
N LYS A 152 -10.38 10.76 -5.09
CA LYS A 152 -11.84 10.69 -5.10
C LYS A 152 -12.36 9.49 -5.89
N GLY A 153 -13.08 8.61 -5.22
CA GLY A 153 -13.66 7.41 -5.80
C GLY A 153 -12.67 6.26 -6.03
N MET A 154 -11.38 6.43 -5.72
CA MET A 154 -10.38 5.37 -5.85
C MET A 154 -10.26 4.56 -4.55
N PRO A 155 -9.89 3.28 -4.61
CA PRO A 155 -9.52 2.52 -3.43
C PRO A 155 -8.21 3.08 -2.83
N PRO A 156 -8.04 3.06 -1.49
CA PRO A 156 -6.84 3.61 -0.85
C PRO A 156 -5.58 2.79 -1.17
N TYR A 157 -5.74 1.52 -1.51
CA TYR A 157 -4.67 0.58 -1.77
C TYR A 157 -5.12 -0.46 -2.81
N VAL A 158 -4.26 -0.73 -3.79
CA VAL A 158 -4.52 -1.70 -4.87
C VAL A 158 -3.34 -2.66 -4.97
N ILE A 159 -3.61 -3.94 -5.13
CA ILE A 159 -2.62 -4.97 -5.46
C ILE A 159 -2.94 -5.53 -6.86
N VAL A 160 -1.95 -5.48 -7.75
CA VAL A 160 -2.05 -5.99 -9.12
C VAL A 160 -0.74 -6.66 -9.55
N PRO A 161 -0.78 -7.88 -10.09
CA PRO A 161 -1.93 -8.79 -10.04
C PRO A 161 -2.16 -9.32 -8.62
N ARG A 162 -3.36 -9.83 -8.35
CA ARG A 162 -3.61 -10.55 -7.10
C ARG A 162 -2.75 -11.82 -7.07
N TRP A 163 -2.20 -12.15 -5.92
CA TRP A 163 -1.47 -13.41 -5.77
C TRP A 163 -2.43 -14.58 -5.75
N GLU A 164 -2.31 -15.48 -6.72
CA GLU A 164 -3.16 -16.67 -6.79
C GLU A 164 -2.58 -17.85 -6.01
N HIS A 165 -1.25 -17.89 -5.83
CA HIS A 165 -0.53 -19.07 -5.37
C HIS A 165 -0.07 -19.04 -3.92
N SER A 166 -0.09 -17.91 -3.23
CA SER A 166 0.39 -17.79 -1.85
C SER A 166 -0.57 -17.02 -0.96
N ARG A 167 -1.43 -17.76 -0.25
CA ARG A 167 -2.28 -17.20 0.80
C ARG A 167 -1.46 -16.50 1.89
N GLN A 168 -0.30 -17.04 2.20
CA GLN A 168 0.59 -16.55 3.26
C GLN A 168 1.19 -15.17 2.92
N TYR A 169 1.52 -14.93 1.64
CA TYR A 169 1.94 -13.61 1.18
C TYR A 169 0.78 -12.62 1.19
N GLN A 170 -0.41 -13.04 0.78
CA GLN A 170 -1.59 -12.18 0.85
C GLN A 170 -1.85 -11.66 2.27
N GLU A 171 -1.61 -12.50 3.29
CA GLU A 171 -1.77 -12.12 4.70
C GLU A 171 -0.80 -11.01 5.13
N SER A 172 0.41 -10.99 4.58
CA SER A 172 1.42 -9.96 4.87
C SER A 172 1.08 -8.57 4.29
N PHE A 173 0.15 -8.50 3.34
CA PHE A 173 -0.25 -7.25 2.68
C PHE A 173 -1.65 -6.77 3.08
N ARG A 174 -2.15 -7.19 4.23
CA ARG A 174 -3.46 -6.79 4.76
C ARG A 174 -3.42 -5.48 5.54
N SER A 175 -4.60 -4.97 5.79
CA SER A 175 -4.81 -3.79 6.64
C SER A 175 -4.72 -4.06 8.14
N ALA A 176 -4.82 -5.33 8.56
CA ALA A 176 -4.75 -5.78 9.95
C ALA A 176 -5.62 -4.90 10.89
N PHE A 177 -5.05 -4.35 11.96
CA PHE A 177 -5.80 -3.54 12.93
C PHE A 177 -6.29 -2.19 12.38
N LEU A 178 -5.87 -1.75 11.20
CA LEU A 178 -6.42 -0.54 10.57
C LEU A 178 -7.85 -0.74 10.05
N GLY A 179 -8.28 -1.99 9.93
CA GLY A 179 -9.62 -2.32 9.50
C GLY A 179 -9.79 -2.39 7.98
N PRO A 180 -10.99 -2.81 7.54
CA PRO A 180 -11.28 -3.11 6.14
C PRO A 180 -11.26 -1.88 5.22
N ASP A 181 -11.43 -0.68 5.76
CA ASP A 181 -11.37 0.57 4.99
C ASP A 181 -10.04 0.79 4.26
N TYR A 182 -8.98 0.19 4.77
CA TYR A 182 -7.61 0.28 4.24
C TYR A 182 -7.10 -1.05 3.70
N ALA A 183 -8.00 -2.02 3.52
CA ALA A 183 -7.66 -3.28 2.90
C ALA A 183 -7.37 -3.09 1.40
N PRO A 184 -6.45 -3.90 0.82
CA PRO A 184 -6.16 -3.81 -0.59
C PRO A 184 -7.34 -4.28 -1.44
N MET A 185 -7.61 -3.55 -2.52
CA MET A 185 -8.42 -4.06 -3.63
C MET A 185 -7.54 -4.96 -4.49
N LEU A 186 -7.96 -6.20 -4.66
CA LEU A 186 -7.19 -7.20 -5.40
C LEU A 186 -7.64 -7.25 -6.85
N ILE A 187 -6.74 -6.92 -7.77
CA ILE A 187 -7.03 -6.86 -9.21
C ILE A 187 -6.52 -8.13 -9.90
N PRO A 188 -7.30 -8.75 -10.78
CA PRO A 188 -6.83 -9.87 -11.60
C PRO A 188 -5.62 -9.48 -12.45
N ASP A 189 -4.97 -10.49 -13.06
CA ASP A 189 -3.84 -10.27 -13.96
C ASP A 189 -4.29 -9.53 -15.24
N PRO A 190 -3.80 -8.29 -15.46
CA PRO A 190 -4.21 -7.48 -16.60
C PRO A 190 -3.62 -7.93 -17.95
N SER A 191 -2.73 -8.92 -17.96
CA SER A 191 -2.20 -9.51 -19.19
C SER A 191 -3.11 -10.57 -19.79
N LYS A 192 -4.10 -11.05 -19.02
CA LYS A 192 -5.01 -12.10 -19.47
C LYS A 192 -6.03 -11.56 -20.46
N GLU A 193 -6.35 -12.40 -21.44
CA GLU A 193 -7.40 -12.10 -22.40
C GLU A 193 -8.75 -11.89 -21.68
N GLY A 194 -9.48 -10.87 -22.08
CA GLY A 194 -10.76 -10.53 -21.45
C GLY A 194 -10.60 -9.88 -20.06
N PHE A 195 -9.42 -9.33 -19.74
CA PHE A 195 -9.22 -8.62 -18.48
C PHE A 195 -10.29 -7.55 -18.25
N GLU A 196 -11.06 -7.74 -17.21
CA GLU A 196 -12.03 -6.78 -16.70
C GLU A 196 -11.99 -6.80 -15.16
N VAL A 197 -12.13 -5.64 -14.54
CA VAL A 197 -12.35 -5.55 -13.10
C VAL A 197 -13.85 -5.69 -12.87
N THR A 198 -14.27 -6.92 -12.61
CA THR A 198 -15.70 -7.32 -12.56
C THR A 198 -16.51 -6.42 -11.62
N ASP A 199 -15.92 -6.02 -10.51
CA ASP A 199 -16.58 -5.18 -9.50
C ASP A 199 -16.72 -3.70 -9.93
N LEU A 200 -16.05 -3.28 -11.02
CA LEU A 200 -16.12 -1.93 -11.58
C LEU A 200 -16.83 -1.89 -12.94
N SER A 201 -17.21 -3.03 -13.49
CA SER A 201 -17.94 -3.11 -14.74
C SER A 201 -19.44 -3.27 -14.47
N LEU A 202 -20.25 -2.39 -15.06
CA LEU A 202 -21.69 -2.60 -15.07
C LEU A 202 -22.02 -3.70 -16.08
N PRO A 203 -22.89 -4.66 -15.75
CA PRO A 203 -23.39 -5.61 -16.74
C PRO A 203 -23.90 -4.86 -17.99
N LYS A 204 -23.58 -5.35 -19.17
CA LYS A 204 -23.98 -4.71 -20.45
C LYS A 204 -25.48 -4.47 -20.57
N SER A 205 -26.30 -5.23 -19.82
CA SER A 205 -27.76 -5.11 -19.75
C SER A 205 -28.25 -3.99 -18.81
N VAL A 206 -27.34 -3.33 -18.05
CA VAL A 206 -27.73 -2.33 -17.04
C VAL A 206 -27.29 -0.95 -17.50
N ALA A 207 -28.25 -0.10 -17.86
CA ALA A 207 -27.97 1.30 -18.18
C ALA A 207 -27.52 2.08 -16.93
N PRO A 208 -26.60 3.05 -17.03
CA PRO A 208 -26.16 3.87 -15.91
C PRO A 208 -27.31 4.51 -15.13
N ALA A 209 -28.34 5.01 -15.83
CA ALA A 209 -29.54 5.58 -15.21
C ALA A 209 -30.31 4.57 -14.33
N ALA A 210 -30.30 3.29 -14.69
CA ALA A 210 -30.93 2.23 -13.89
C ALA A 210 -30.16 1.98 -12.58
N VAL A 211 -28.86 2.23 -12.59
CA VAL A 211 -28.01 2.12 -11.37
C VAL A 211 -28.32 3.26 -10.42
N GLU A 212 -28.44 4.49 -10.92
CA GLU A 212 -28.82 5.66 -10.11
C GLU A 212 -30.21 5.49 -9.49
N ASN A 213 -31.18 4.98 -10.25
CA ASN A 213 -32.51 4.67 -9.75
C ASN A 213 -32.49 3.61 -8.65
N ARG A 214 -31.68 2.54 -8.81
CA ARG A 214 -31.49 1.51 -7.77
C ARG A 214 -30.87 2.06 -6.53
N ARG A 215 -29.87 2.95 -6.65
CA ARG A 215 -29.26 3.65 -5.51
C ARG A 215 -30.29 4.48 -4.77
N ALA A 216 -31.04 5.31 -5.47
CA ALA A 216 -32.10 6.14 -4.89
C ALA A 216 -33.16 5.30 -4.16
N PHE A 217 -33.53 4.14 -4.73
CA PHE A 217 -34.46 3.22 -4.09
C PHE A 217 -33.85 2.60 -2.82
N LEU A 218 -32.61 2.15 -2.85
CA LEU A 218 -31.93 1.64 -1.66
C LEU A 218 -31.83 2.69 -0.57
N ASP A 219 -31.51 3.94 -0.88
CA ASP A 219 -31.45 5.05 0.08
C ASP A 219 -32.82 5.31 0.75
N VAL A 220 -33.92 5.04 0.06
CA VAL A 220 -35.27 5.13 0.65
C VAL A 220 -35.51 3.97 1.60
N VAL A 221 -35.21 2.75 1.18
CA VAL A 221 -35.39 1.54 2.00
C VAL A 221 -34.51 1.61 3.26
N ASP A 222 -33.24 2.01 3.12
CA ASP A 222 -32.32 2.14 4.24
C ASP A 222 -32.78 3.20 5.24
N ARG A 223 -33.31 4.32 4.76
CA ARG A 223 -33.91 5.34 5.65
C ARG A 223 -35.09 4.78 6.45
N MET A 224 -35.93 3.97 5.83
CA MET A 224 -37.07 3.31 6.56
C MET A 224 -36.57 2.29 7.57
N TYR A 225 -35.45 1.62 7.32
CA TYR A 225 -34.83 0.67 8.23
C TYR A 225 -34.10 1.36 9.40
N ARG A 226 -33.37 2.44 9.13
CA ARG A 226 -32.59 3.21 10.15
C ARG A 226 -33.45 3.74 11.29
N THR A 227 -34.71 4.04 11.03
CA THR A 227 -35.65 4.44 12.10
C THR A 227 -35.94 3.31 13.11
N ARG A 228 -35.50 2.07 12.81
CA ARG A 228 -35.77 0.91 13.66
C ARG A 228 -34.54 0.27 14.30
N VAL A 229 -33.34 0.42 13.73
CA VAL A 229 -32.12 -0.25 14.22
C VAL A 229 -30.90 0.63 13.94
N GLU A 230 -30.51 1.45 14.94
CA GLU A 230 -29.19 2.09 14.92
C GLU A 230 -28.17 1.16 15.58
N SER A 231 -27.35 0.46 14.77
CA SER A 231 -26.17 -0.23 15.25
C SER A 231 -24.91 0.31 14.55
N ALA A 232 -23.76 0.31 15.25
CA ALA A 232 -22.48 0.74 14.72
C ALA A 232 -22.04 -0.08 13.49
N GLU A 233 -22.55 -1.29 13.33
CA GLU A 233 -22.29 -2.18 12.19
C GLU A 233 -23.00 -1.71 10.93
N HIS A 234 -24.23 -1.19 11.05
CA HIS A 234 -24.99 -0.65 9.93
C HIS A 234 -24.34 0.61 9.36
N VAL A 235 -23.82 1.50 10.21
CA VAL A 235 -23.11 2.71 9.80
C VAL A 235 -21.85 2.38 8.98
N LYS A 236 -21.12 1.33 9.37
CA LYS A 236 -19.96 0.85 8.61
C LYS A 236 -20.34 0.26 7.26
N MET A 237 -21.38 -0.57 7.21
CA MET A 237 -21.86 -1.18 5.97
C MET A 237 -22.33 -0.11 4.98
N ASP A 238 -22.99 0.93 5.46
CA ASP A 238 -23.43 2.07 4.64
C ASP A 238 -22.22 2.79 4.00
N ALA A 239 -21.15 3.04 4.77
CA ALA A 239 -19.95 3.69 4.26
C ALA A 239 -19.26 2.85 3.17
N PHE A 240 -19.23 1.53 3.32
CA PHE A 240 -18.71 0.62 2.28
C PHE A 240 -19.55 0.64 1.01
N THR A 241 -20.86 0.55 1.17
CA THR A 241 -21.81 0.60 0.07
C THR A 241 -21.67 1.92 -0.69
N GLN A 242 -21.56 3.02 0.03
CA GLN A 242 -21.39 4.35 -0.58
C GLN A 242 -20.06 4.45 -1.36
N LYS A 243 -18.95 3.96 -0.81
CA LYS A 243 -17.66 3.89 -1.53
C LYS A 243 -17.76 3.03 -2.81
N ALA A 244 -18.42 1.88 -2.73
CA ALA A 244 -18.62 1.01 -3.88
C ALA A 244 -19.42 1.73 -4.98
N TRP A 245 -20.49 2.45 -4.62
CA TRP A 245 -21.24 3.28 -5.57
C TRP A 245 -20.41 4.41 -6.16
N GLU A 246 -19.60 5.10 -5.38
CA GLU A 246 -18.71 6.15 -5.88
C GLU A 246 -17.70 5.60 -6.91
N MET A 247 -17.12 4.43 -6.64
CA MET A 247 -16.23 3.76 -7.58
C MET A 247 -16.94 3.40 -8.89
N LEU A 248 -18.14 2.82 -8.82
CA LEU A 248 -18.92 2.42 -9.98
C LEU A 248 -19.40 3.60 -10.82
N LEU A 249 -19.80 4.69 -10.18
CA LEU A 249 -20.40 5.84 -10.85
C LEU A 249 -19.39 6.88 -11.33
N THR A 250 -18.14 6.86 -10.82
CA THR A 250 -17.10 7.80 -11.22
C THR A 250 -16.45 7.38 -12.54
N PRO A 251 -16.68 8.09 -13.67
CA PRO A 251 -16.13 7.70 -14.96
C PRO A 251 -14.59 7.66 -14.98
N GLY A 252 -13.93 8.54 -14.20
CA GLY A 252 -12.49 8.58 -14.07
C GLY A 252 -11.92 7.29 -13.51
N VAL A 253 -12.59 6.69 -12.52
CA VAL A 253 -12.16 5.42 -11.90
C VAL A 253 -12.22 4.30 -12.95
N ARG A 254 -13.35 4.11 -13.61
CA ARG A 254 -13.47 3.07 -14.64
C ARG A 254 -12.46 3.26 -15.76
N ASN A 255 -12.23 4.48 -16.19
CA ASN A 255 -11.24 4.80 -17.20
C ASN A 255 -9.80 4.48 -16.76
N ALA A 256 -9.47 4.64 -15.48
CA ALA A 256 -8.15 4.31 -14.95
C ALA A 256 -7.86 2.80 -15.06
N PHE A 257 -8.86 1.96 -14.81
CA PHE A 257 -8.70 0.51 -14.91
C PHE A 257 -8.78 -0.04 -16.35
N ASP A 258 -9.18 0.76 -17.32
CA ASP A 258 -9.38 0.35 -18.72
C ASP A 258 -8.08 0.44 -19.54
N LEU A 259 -7.36 -0.68 -19.66
CA LEU A 259 -6.15 -0.78 -20.48
C LEU A 259 -6.42 -0.73 -21.99
N SER A 260 -7.66 -0.87 -22.46
CA SER A 260 -7.97 -0.77 -23.90
C SER A 260 -7.69 0.64 -24.45
N LYS A 261 -7.66 1.64 -23.57
CA LYS A 261 -7.33 3.04 -23.91
C LYS A 261 -5.85 3.33 -24.13
N GLU A 262 -4.98 2.39 -23.77
CA GLU A 262 -3.55 2.51 -24.03
C GLU A 262 -3.22 2.08 -25.45
N THR A 263 -2.27 2.79 -26.07
CA THR A 263 -1.80 2.44 -27.40
C THR A 263 -1.05 1.11 -27.38
N GLU A 264 -1.10 0.35 -28.48
CA GLU A 264 -0.36 -0.91 -28.61
C GLU A 264 1.15 -0.69 -28.39
N LYS A 265 1.70 0.41 -28.93
CA LYS A 265 3.08 0.83 -28.70
C LYS A 265 3.42 0.99 -27.21
N THR A 266 2.51 1.55 -26.42
CA THR A 266 2.69 1.69 -24.98
C THR A 266 2.67 0.34 -24.29
N LYS A 267 1.72 -0.50 -24.61
CA LYS A 267 1.60 -1.85 -24.07
C LYS A 267 2.86 -2.68 -24.37
N ASP A 268 3.37 -2.60 -25.61
CA ASP A 268 4.61 -3.28 -26.02
C ASP A 268 5.83 -2.75 -25.28
N ALA A 269 5.90 -1.44 -25.03
CA ALA A 269 7.01 -0.83 -24.31
C ALA A 269 7.08 -1.28 -22.84
N TYR A 270 5.93 -1.56 -22.20
CA TYR A 270 5.85 -2.12 -20.86
C TYR A 270 6.09 -3.63 -20.83
N GLY A 271 5.83 -4.34 -21.91
CA GLY A 271 5.77 -5.80 -22.00
C GLY A 271 4.35 -6.33 -21.92
N ARG A 272 4.07 -7.42 -22.68
CA ARG A 272 2.74 -8.06 -22.73
C ARG A 272 2.53 -9.10 -21.65
N ASP A 273 3.53 -9.31 -20.82
CA ASP A 273 3.44 -10.22 -19.68
C ASP A 273 2.71 -9.60 -18.48
N SER A 274 2.49 -10.43 -17.46
CA SER A 274 1.80 -10.04 -16.24
C SER A 274 2.46 -8.85 -15.53
N VAL A 275 3.80 -8.81 -15.48
CA VAL A 275 4.55 -7.74 -14.80
C VAL A 275 4.41 -6.43 -15.56
N GLY A 276 4.63 -6.46 -16.88
CA GLY A 276 4.56 -5.28 -17.72
C GLY A 276 3.18 -4.65 -17.73
N GLN A 277 2.12 -5.45 -17.90
CA GLN A 277 0.74 -4.93 -17.90
C GLN A 277 0.28 -4.48 -16.50
N SER A 278 0.77 -5.12 -15.43
CA SER A 278 0.50 -4.66 -14.06
C SER A 278 1.16 -3.31 -13.76
N LEU A 279 2.40 -3.08 -14.20
CA LEU A 279 3.08 -1.78 -14.08
C LEU A 279 2.38 -0.70 -14.91
N LEU A 280 1.89 -1.05 -16.09
CA LEU A 280 1.11 -0.14 -16.93
C LEU A 280 -0.20 0.26 -16.24
N LEU A 281 -0.91 -0.69 -15.64
CA LEU A 281 -2.11 -0.41 -14.86
C LEU A 281 -1.78 0.43 -13.63
N ALA A 282 -0.75 0.10 -12.86
CA ALA A 282 -0.33 0.87 -11.69
C ALA A 282 -0.05 2.34 -12.05
N ARG A 283 0.61 2.62 -13.19
CA ARG A 283 0.81 3.99 -13.68
C ARG A 283 -0.50 4.74 -13.93
N ARG A 284 -1.53 4.04 -14.39
CA ARG A 284 -2.83 4.66 -14.69
C ARG A 284 -3.64 4.98 -13.44
N LEU A 285 -3.36 4.28 -12.33
CA LEU A 285 -4.09 4.42 -11.07
C LEU A 285 -3.56 5.57 -10.18
N VAL A 286 -2.40 6.16 -10.52
CA VAL A 286 -1.73 7.19 -9.72
C VAL A 286 -1.73 8.59 -10.33
#